data_48fc1b9e1ed45be13d126f953d177ea3
#
_entry.id   48fc1b9e1ed45be13d126f953d177ea3
#
_cell.length_a   1.000
_cell.length_b   1.000
_cell.length_c   1.000
_cell.angle_alpha   90.00
_cell.angle_beta   90.00
_cell.angle_gamma   90.00
#
_symmetry.space_group_name_H-M   'P 1'
#
loop_
_entity.id
_entity.type
_entity.pdbx_description
1 polymer ?
#
loop_
_entity_poly.entity_id
_entity_poly.type
_entity_poly.pdbx_seq_one_letter_code
_entity_poly.pdbx_strand_id
1 'polypeptide(L)'
;LVLTAYLMRASGGDQITEAAMKAIEYAKEAEVPVVLTLGTRFLIEEDPEWWQNFITEHVTILAMNEDEGAALTGHNDPLLASEVALEWCDMVLTTAGPIGLYTAGYTDESLKRETVHTLLPGAIPEFNRYEFSRPTLKIDCENPLKVYAHISPYMGGPEKIRNTNGAGDGALSALLHDLAANTYHKTNVPGSSKHKRDGLCYSSFSQICKYANRVAYEVLAQHSPRLSRGLPEREDSLEESYWGR
;
A
#
# COMPACT_ATOMS: atom_id res chain seq x y z
N LEU A 1 12.92 1.10 2.83
CA LEU A 1 13.23 2.50 2.55
C LEU A 1 11.95 3.23 2.15
N VAL A 2 11.66 4.39 2.75
CA VAL A 2 10.52 5.23 2.38
C VAL A 2 11.02 6.52 1.74
N LEU A 3 10.48 6.83 0.57
CA LEU A 3 10.79 8.03 -0.21
C LEU A 3 9.51 8.81 -0.50
N THR A 4 9.61 10.11 -0.60
CA THR A 4 8.56 10.97 -1.14
C THR A 4 9.01 11.56 -2.47
N ALA A 5 8.10 11.74 -3.41
CA ALA A 5 8.40 12.34 -4.71
C ALA A 5 9.07 13.72 -4.61
N TYR A 6 8.84 14.44 -3.52
CA TYR A 6 9.52 15.72 -3.27
C TYR A 6 11.06 15.64 -3.23
N LEU A 7 11.63 14.47 -2.92
CA LEU A 7 13.08 14.27 -2.93
C LEU A 7 13.67 14.22 -4.34
N MET A 8 12.83 13.94 -5.33
CA MET A 8 13.23 13.80 -6.74
C MET A 8 12.95 15.06 -7.56
N ARG A 9 12.57 16.14 -6.90
CA ARG A 9 12.26 17.42 -7.55
C ARG A 9 13.52 18.08 -8.09
N ALA A 10 13.62 18.19 -9.42
CA ALA A 10 14.81 18.69 -10.13
C ALA A 10 15.15 20.18 -9.89
N SER A 11 14.22 21.01 -9.41
CA SER A 11 14.45 22.43 -9.22
C SER A 11 15.26 22.74 -7.95
N GLY A 12 16.57 22.59 -8.00
CA GLY A 12 17.50 23.08 -6.99
C GLY A 12 18.02 22.04 -5.99
N GLY A 13 18.00 20.76 -6.32
CA GLY A 13 18.36 19.73 -5.36
C GLY A 13 19.08 18.50 -5.90
N ASP A 14 20.00 18.66 -6.83
CA ASP A 14 20.81 17.53 -7.36
C ASP A 14 21.37 16.67 -6.22
N GLN A 15 21.85 17.28 -5.15
CA GLN A 15 22.43 16.57 -4.00
C GLN A 15 21.41 15.71 -3.23
N ILE A 16 20.15 16.16 -3.08
CA ILE A 16 19.14 15.37 -2.38
C ILE A 16 18.65 14.22 -3.24
N THR A 17 18.55 14.44 -4.54
CA THR A 17 18.24 13.38 -5.52
C THR A 17 19.34 12.33 -5.57
N GLU A 18 20.61 12.76 -5.62
CA GLU A 18 21.77 11.85 -5.55
C GLU A 18 21.79 11.05 -4.24
N ALA A 19 21.48 11.67 -3.11
CA ALA A 19 21.39 10.98 -1.82
C ALA A 19 20.23 9.96 -1.81
N ALA A 20 19.07 10.31 -2.39
CA ALA A 20 17.94 9.40 -2.52
C ALA A 20 18.27 8.20 -3.42
N MET A 21 18.94 8.43 -4.57
CA MET A 21 19.38 7.35 -5.46
C MET A 21 20.37 6.43 -4.77
N LYS A 22 21.32 7.00 -4.01
CA LYS A 22 22.27 6.20 -3.22
C LYS A 22 21.59 5.37 -2.13
N ALA A 23 20.56 5.92 -1.48
CA ALA A 23 19.76 5.17 -0.52
C ALA A 23 18.98 4.02 -1.18
N ILE A 24 18.49 4.20 -2.41
CA ILE A 24 17.85 3.15 -3.21
C ILE A 24 18.85 2.02 -3.52
N GLU A 25 20.08 2.35 -3.93
CA GLU A 25 21.12 1.34 -4.16
C GLU A 25 21.36 0.49 -2.92
N TYR A 26 21.54 1.12 -1.75
CA TYR A 26 21.72 0.40 -0.49
C TYR A 26 20.49 -0.43 -0.10
N ALA A 27 19.27 0.06 -0.36
CA ALA A 27 18.06 -0.70 -0.10
C ALA A 27 17.99 -1.96 -0.99
N LYS A 28 18.35 -1.85 -2.27
CA LYS A 28 18.41 -2.98 -3.20
C LYS A 28 19.49 -4.01 -2.77
N GLU A 29 20.69 -3.55 -2.40
CA GLU A 29 21.76 -4.42 -1.89
C GLU A 29 21.37 -5.17 -0.61
N ALA A 30 20.56 -4.55 0.23
CA ALA A 30 20.09 -5.11 1.51
C ALA A 30 18.74 -5.85 1.41
N GLU A 31 18.19 -6.00 0.19
CA GLU A 31 16.86 -6.60 -0.06
C GLU A 31 15.73 -5.93 0.73
N VAL A 32 15.86 -4.61 0.94
CA VAL A 32 14.85 -3.79 1.63
C VAL A 32 13.89 -3.20 0.63
N PRO A 33 12.56 -3.41 0.78
CA PRO A 33 11.56 -2.82 -0.11
C PRO A 33 11.68 -1.30 -0.17
N VAL A 34 11.55 -0.75 -1.39
CA VAL A 34 11.50 0.69 -1.64
C VAL A 34 10.04 1.11 -1.74
N VAL A 35 9.64 2.03 -0.90
CA VAL A 35 8.29 2.58 -0.81
C VAL A 35 8.33 4.02 -1.28
N LEU A 36 7.51 4.36 -2.27
CA LEU A 36 7.35 5.72 -2.77
C LEU A 36 5.96 6.26 -2.45
N THR A 37 5.88 7.45 -1.84
CA THR A 37 4.64 8.24 -1.81
C THR A 37 4.75 9.42 -2.76
N LEU A 38 3.75 9.59 -3.63
CA LEU A 38 3.78 10.64 -4.66
C LEU A 38 3.59 12.04 -4.06
N GLY A 39 2.75 12.17 -3.03
CA GLY A 39 2.61 13.38 -2.21
C GLY A 39 1.96 14.57 -2.89
N THR A 40 1.97 14.65 -4.23
CA THR A 40 1.30 15.75 -4.95
C THR A 40 1.19 15.50 -6.46
N ARG A 41 0.02 15.81 -6.98
CA ARG A 41 -0.33 15.69 -8.40
C ARG A 41 0.59 16.49 -9.32
N PHE A 42 0.93 17.73 -8.97
CA PHE A 42 1.64 18.63 -9.89
C PHE A 42 3.06 18.14 -10.24
N LEU A 43 3.76 17.45 -9.34
CA LEU A 43 5.07 16.86 -9.63
C LEU A 43 4.97 15.73 -10.66
N ILE A 44 3.88 15.00 -10.62
CA ILE A 44 3.66 13.88 -11.53
C ILE A 44 3.28 14.40 -12.92
N GLU A 45 2.45 15.45 -13.00
CA GLU A 45 2.03 16.08 -14.26
C GLU A 45 3.18 16.74 -15.03
N GLU A 46 4.29 17.13 -14.36
CA GLU A 46 5.47 17.68 -15.03
C GLU A 46 6.13 16.67 -15.99
N ASP A 47 6.21 15.39 -15.59
CA ASP A 47 6.77 14.32 -16.42
C ASP A 47 6.25 12.94 -15.98
N PRO A 48 5.03 12.56 -16.37
CA PRO A 48 4.45 11.27 -15.98
C PRO A 48 5.26 10.07 -16.46
N GLU A 49 5.87 10.16 -17.65
CA GLU A 49 6.67 9.07 -18.25
C GLU A 49 7.94 8.81 -17.43
N TRP A 50 8.60 9.87 -16.98
CA TRP A 50 9.76 9.74 -16.09
C TRP A 50 9.38 9.03 -14.78
N TRP A 51 8.22 9.39 -14.19
CA TRP A 51 7.74 8.75 -12.96
C TRP A 51 7.41 7.27 -13.17
N GLN A 52 6.78 6.91 -14.29
CA GLN A 52 6.48 5.52 -14.63
C GLN A 52 7.77 4.69 -14.73
N ASN A 53 8.79 5.22 -15.41
CA ASN A 53 10.10 4.58 -15.55
C ASN A 53 10.81 4.45 -14.20
N PHE A 54 10.82 5.51 -13.40
CA PHE A 54 11.40 5.51 -12.05
C PHE A 54 10.74 4.48 -11.13
N ILE A 55 9.40 4.40 -11.15
CA ILE A 55 8.65 3.42 -10.35
C ILE A 55 9.01 2.01 -10.82
N THR A 56 8.99 1.75 -12.11
CA THR A 56 9.31 0.43 -12.68
C THR A 56 10.72 -0.05 -12.27
N GLU A 57 11.68 0.86 -12.26
CA GLU A 57 13.07 0.49 -11.98
C GLU A 57 13.38 0.37 -10.48
N HIS A 58 12.70 1.17 -9.63
CA HIS A 58 13.18 1.36 -8.27
C HIS A 58 12.16 1.08 -7.16
N VAL A 59 10.86 1.02 -7.45
CA VAL A 59 9.83 1.02 -6.43
C VAL A 59 9.19 -0.34 -6.27
N THR A 60 9.12 -0.81 -5.02
CA THR A 60 8.40 -2.05 -4.65
C THR A 60 6.94 -1.74 -4.30
N ILE A 61 6.70 -0.66 -3.56
CA ILE A 61 5.37 -0.28 -3.07
C ILE A 61 5.12 1.18 -3.42
N LEU A 62 4.02 1.45 -4.12
CA LEU A 62 3.57 2.78 -4.47
C LEU A 62 2.39 3.20 -3.60
N ALA A 63 2.48 4.38 -2.97
CA ALA A 63 1.37 5.00 -2.27
C ALA A 63 0.97 6.30 -2.99
N MET A 64 -0.32 6.44 -3.30
CA MET A 64 -0.87 7.58 -4.02
C MET A 64 -2.31 7.88 -3.56
N ASN A 65 -2.80 9.08 -3.85
CA ASN A 65 -4.22 9.37 -3.79
C ASN A 65 -4.86 9.30 -5.20
N GLU A 66 -6.19 9.49 -5.28
CA GLU A 66 -6.92 9.43 -6.55
C GLU A 66 -6.43 10.45 -7.59
N ASP A 67 -6.07 11.68 -7.16
CA ASP A 67 -5.59 12.73 -8.05
C ASP A 67 -4.17 12.44 -8.59
N GLU A 68 -3.31 11.92 -7.74
CA GLU A 68 -1.96 11.48 -8.10
C GLU A 68 -2.01 10.27 -9.04
N GLY A 69 -2.90 9.31 -8.74
CA GLY A 69 -3.17 8.16 -9.60
C GLY A 69 -3.65 8.58 -10.98
N ALA A 70 -4.58 9.54 -11.05
CA ALA A 70 -5.07 10.08 -12.31
C ALA A 70 -3.96 10.77 -13.12
N ALA A 71 -3.10 11.55 -12.47
CA ALA A 71 -1.95 12.20 -13.12
C ALA A 71 -0.94 11.21 -13.67
N LEU A 72 -0.67 10.14 -12.92
CA LEU A 72 0.34 9.12 -13.27
C LEU A 72 -0.14 8.19 -14.39
N THR A 73 -1.41 7.80 -14.37
CA THR A 73 -1.95 6.71 -15.21
C THR A 73 -2.93 7.18 -16.28
N GLY A 74 -3.45 8.39 -16.15
CA GLY A 74 -4.51 8.91 -17.02
C GLY A 74 -5.92 8.41 -16.66
N HIS A 75 -6.08 7.59 -15.60
CA HIS A 75 -7.37 7.05 -15.16
C HIS A 75 -7.88 7.75 -13.89
N ASN A 76 -9.09 8.33 -13.98
CA ASN A 76 -9.73 8.96 -12.82
C ASN A 76 -10.36 7.97 -11.83
N ASP A 77 -10.59 6.73 -12.25
CA ASP A 77 -11.07 5.67 -11.38
C ASP A 77 -9.90 5.10 -10.57
N PRO A 78 -9.94 5.15 -9.21
CA PRO A 78 -8.83 4.70 -8.37
C PRO A 78 -8.50 3.21 -8.54
N LEU A 79 -9.48 2.37 -8.89
CA LEU A 79 -9.25 0.96 -9.15
C LEU A 79 -8.48 0.75 -10.45
N LEU A 80 -8.90 1.42 -11.53
CA LEU A 80 -8.21 1.35 -12.83
C LEU A 80 -6.81 1.98 -12.75
N ALA A 81 -6.66 3.10 -12.03
CA ALA A 81 -5.35 3.68 -11.77
C ALA A 81 -4.44 2.71 -11.02
N SER A 82 -4.97 2.00 -10.00
CA SER A 82 -4.22 0.99 -9.26
C SER A 82 -3.85 -0.21 -10.13
N GLU A 83 -4.73 -0.64 -11.06
CA GLU A 83 -4.45 -1.74 -12.00
C GLU A 83 -3.28 -1.38 -12.92
N VAL A 84 -3.29 -0.18 -13.50
CA VAL A 84 -2.20 0.28 -14.37
C VAL A 84 -0.90 0.43 -13.59
N ALA A 85 -0.93 1.05 -12.42
CA ALA A 85 0.25 1.25 -11.60
C ALA A 85 0.87 -0.06 -11.10
N LEU A 86 0.07 -1.12 -10.95
CA LEU A 86 0.55 -2.45 -10.55
C LEU A 86 1.45 -3.12 -11.61
N GLU A 87 1.43 -2.64 -12.85
CA GLU A 87 2.37 -3.14 -13.86
C GLU A 87 3.82 -2.67 -13.61
N TRP A 88 3.99 -1.60 -12.82
CA TRP A 88 5.28 -0.97 -12.55
C TRP A 88 5.87 -1.32 -11.17
N CYS A 89 5.09 -1.88 -10.26
CA CYS A 89 5.53 -2.22 -8.90
C CYS A 89 4.82 -3.47 -8.36
N ASP A 90 5.18 -3.90 -7.15
CA ASP A 90 4.61 -5.12 -6.56
C ASP A 90 3.35 -4.87 -5.75
N MET A 91 3.15 -3.65 -5.25
CA MET A 91 1.98 -3.28 -4.46
C MET A 91 1.64 -1.80 -4.60
N VAL A 92 0.35 -1.51 -4.71
CA VAL A 92 -0.19 -0.15 -4.78
C VAL A 92 -1.16 0.07 -3.63
N LEU A 93 -1.04 1.21 -2.96
CA LEU A 93 -1.97 1.71 -1.95
C LEU A 93 -2.56 3.03 -2.46
N THR A 94 -3.86 3.04 -2.77
CA THR A 94 -4.54 4.23 -3.30
C THR A 94 -5.60 4.71 -2.31
N THR A 95 -5.41 5.90 -1.76
CA THR A 95 -6.41 6.55 -0.92
C THR A 95 -7.40 7.32 -1.79
N ALA A 96 -8.70 7.17 -1.55
CA ALA A 96 -9.77 7.77 -2.34
C ALA A 96 -10.80 8.51 -1.46
N GLY A 97 -10.30 9.30 -0.51
CA GLY A 97 -11.10 10.16 0.37
C GLY A 97 -12.31 9.45 0.98
N PRO A 98 -13.54 9.97 0.74
CA PRO A 98 -14.76 9.39 1.32
C PRO A 98 -15.15 8.04 0.70
N ILE A 99 -14.53 7.61 -0.38
CA ILE A 99 -14.77 6.31 -1.00
C ILE A 99 -14.04 5.21 -0.24
N GLY A 100 -12.92 5.53 0.40
CA GLY A 100 -12.12 4.61 1.18
C GLY A 100 -10.72 4.37 0.61
N LEU A 101 -10.30 3.11 0.57
CA LEU A 101 -8.94 2.74 0.22
C LEU A 101 -8.93 1.54 -0.71
N TYR A 102 -8.12 1.62 -1.76
CA TYR A 102 -7.84 0.54 -2.68
C TYR A 102 -6.42 0.01 -2.45
N THR A 103 -6.27 -1.30 -2.54
CA THR A 103 -4.96 -1.95 -2.56
C THR A 103 -4.90 -2.90 -3.74
N ALA A 104 -3.86 -2.79 -4.53
CA ALA A 104 -3.53 -3.74 -5.58
C ALA A 104 -2.17 -4.41 -5.29
N GLY A 105 -2.00 -5.65 -5.71
CA GLY A 105 -0.75 -6.39 -5.49
C GLY A 105 -0.81 -7.78 -6.07
N TYR A 106 0.19 -8.58 -5.72
CA TYR A 106 0.29 -9.97 -6.16
C TYR A 106 0.16 -10.94 -4.98
N THR A 107 -0.41 -12.10 -5.27
CA THR A 107 -0.34 -13.30 -4.43
C THR A 107 0.04 -14.49 -5.30
N ASP A 108 0.62 -15.53 -4.71
CA ASP A 108 0.85 -16.78 -5.43
C ASP A 108 -0.43 -17.64 -5.43
N GLU A 109 -0.70 -18.38 -6.50
CA GLU A 109 -1.88 -19.24 -6.60
C GLU A 109 -1.98 -20.23 -5.43
N SER A 110 -0.86 -20.71 -4.92
CA SER A 110 -0.79 -21.59 -3.75
C SER A 110 -1.16 -20.93 -2.43
N LEU A 111 -1.15 -19.58 -2.38
CA LEU A 111 -1.48 -18.75 -1.22
C LEU A 111 -2.79 -18.00 -1.39
N LYS A 112 -3.49 -18.22 -2.52
CA LYS A 112 -4.77 -17.56 -2.80
C LYS A 112 -5.81 -17.90 -1.75
N ARG A 113 -6.59 -16.89 -1.36
CA ARG A 113 -7.79 -17.04 -0.53
C ARG A 113 -8.89 -16.20 -1.16
N GLU A 114 -9.83 -16.91 -1.73
CA GLU A 114 -10.97 -16.25 -2.38
C GLU A 114 -11.99 -15.76 -1.35
N THR A 115 -12.71 -14.70 -1.73
CA THR A 115 -13.85 -14.23 -0.95
C THR A 115 -14.95 -15.31 -0.91
N VAL A 116 -15.66 -15.37 0.21
CA VAL A 116 -16.88 -16.19 0.35
C VAL A 116 -18.14 -15.44 -0.11
N HIS A 117 -18.00 -14.15 -0.42
CA HIS A 117 -19.12 -13.33 -0.87
C HIS A 117 -19.32 -13.42 -2.38
N THR A 118 -20.56 -13.24 -2.81
CA THR A 118 -20.87 -13.14 -4.25
C THR A 118 -20.20 -11.92 -4.83
N LEU A 119 -19.39 -12.12 -5.87
CA LEU A 119 -18.75 -11.02 -6.58
C LEU A 119 -19.78 -10.27 -7.44
N LEU A 120 -19.72 -8.95 -7.37
CA LEU A 120 -20.48 -8.11 -8.30
C LEU A 120 -19.73 -8.02 -9.63
N PRO A 121 -20.44 -8.05 -10.77
CA PRO A 121 -19.83 -7.80 -12.06
C PRO A 121 -19.13 -6.43 -12.07
N GLY A 122 -17.90 -6.39 -12.53
CA GLY A 122 -17.09 -5.16 -12.61
C GLY A 122 -16.15 -5.18 -13.80
N ALA A 123 -15.44 -4.08 -14.02
CA ALA A 123 -14.45 -3.94 -15.09
C ALA A 123 -13.24 -4.87 -14.89
N ILE A 124 -12.91 -5.17 -13.64
CA ILE A 124 -11.81 -6.06 -13.26
C ILE A 124 -12.39 -7.30 -12.62
N PRO A 125 -12.29 -8.50 -13.26
CA PRO A 125 -12.86 -9.74 -12.72
C PRO A 125 -12.26 -10.17 -11.38
N GLU A 126 -11.02 -9.81 -11.10
CA GLU A 126 -10.29 -10.13 -9.87
C GLU A 126 -10.64 -9.19 -8.71
N PHE A 127 -11.41 -8.13 -8.94
CA PHE A 127 -11.76 -7.14 -7.91
C PHE A 127 -12.46 -7.80 -6.72
N ASN A 128 -11.89 -7.61 -5.53
CA ASN A 128 -12.31 -8.22 -4.27
C ASN A 128 -12.39 -9.77 -4.29
N ARG A 129 -11.80 -10.44 -5.27
CA ARG A 129 -11.84 -11.89 -5.36
C ARG A 129 -10.88 -12.58 -4.40
N TYR A 130 -9.64 -12.09 -4.33
CA TYR A 130 -8.55 -12.66 -3.54
C TYR A 130 -8.15 -11.78 -2.36
N GLU A 131 -9.02 -10.92 -1.89
CA GLU A 131 -8.77 -9.89 -0.88
C GLU A 131 -8.24 -10.43 0.46
N PHE A 132 -8.52 -11.69 0.79
CA PHE A 132 -8.01 -12.35 1.98
C PHE A 132 -6.64 -13.00 1.77
N SER A 133 -6.10 -12.93 0.56
CA SER A 133 -4.79 -13.47 0.24
C SER A 133 -3.68 -12.60 0.81
N ARG A 134 -2.52 -13.21 1.02
CA ARG A 134 -1.33 -12.53 1.52
C ARG A 134 -0.57 -11.86 0.38
N PRO A 135 -0.17 -10.60 0.49
CA PRO A 135 0.71 -9.95 -0.46
C PRO A 135 2.06 -10.68 -0.57
N THR A 136 2.54 -10.82 -1.78
CA THR A 136 3.83 -11.45 -2.10
C THR A 136 4.49 -10.65 -3.23
N LEU A 137 5.82 -10.55 -3.24
CA LEU A 137 6.52 -9.97 -4.39
C LEU A 137 6.22 -10.80 -5.63
N LYS A 138 6.03 -10.14 -6.78
CA LYS A 138 5.73 -10.82 -8.05
C LYS A 138 6.80 -11.86 -8.41
N ILE A 139 8.07 -11.51 -8.14
CA ILE A 139 9.23 -12.38 -8.42
C ILE A 139 9.23 -13.66 -7.57
N ASP A 140 8.63 -13.63 -6.37
CA ASP A 140 8.56 -14.76 -5.45
C ASP A 140 7.37 -15.69 -5.74
N CYS A 141 6.49 -15.32 -6.68
CA CYS A 141 5.36 -16.13 -7.09
C CYS A 141 5.76 -17.15 -8.15
N GLU A 142 5.36 -18.42 -7.97
CA GLU A 142 5.42 -19.43 -9.03
C GLU A 142 4.33 -19.18 -10.08
N ASN A 143 3.13 -18.84 -9.60
CA ASN A 143 1.97 -18.52 -10.43
C ASN A 143 1.31 -17.24 -9.90
N PRO A 144 1.79 -16.05 -10.31
CA PRO A 144 1.32 -14.78 -9.78
C PRO A 144 -0.14 -14.51 -10.17
N LEU A 145 -0.95 -14.17 -9.17
CA LEU A 145 -2.32 -13.70 -9.31
C LEU A 145 -2.38 -12.24 -8.88
N LYS A 146 -3.03 -11.40 -9.69
CA LYS A 146 -3.33 -10.02 -9.31
C LYS A 146 -4.47 -9.99 -8.29
N VAL A 147 -4.31 -9.16 -7.28
CA VAL A 147 -5.30 -8.97 -6.21
C VAL A 147 -5.66 -7.49 -6.15
N TYR A 148 -6.96 -7.21 -6.16
CA TYR A 148 -7.50 -5.88 -6.01
C TYR A 148 -8.52 -5.91 -4.88
N ALA A 149 -8.28 -5.13 -3.83
CA ALA A 149 -9.16 -5.02 -2.69
C ALA A 149 -9.58 -3.58 -2.45
N HIS A 150 -10.85 -3.38 -2.13
CA HIS A 150 -11.40 -2.11 -1.70
C HIS A 150 -12.02 -2.24 -0.33
N ILE A 151 -11.73 -1.31 0.55
CA ILE A 151 -12.33 -1.23 1.88
C ILE A 151 -12.93 0.17 2.06
N SER A 152 -14.21 0.19 2.39
CA SER A 152 -14.92 1.42 2.74
C SER A 152 -14.29 2.12 3.94
N PRO A 153 -14.46 3.44 4.10
CA PRO A 153 -13.91 4.19 5.21
C PRO A 153 -14.28 3.57 6.57
N TYR A 154 -13.35 3.57 7.49
CA TYR A 154 -13.59 3.06 8.85
C TYR A 154 -14.79 3.80 9.49
N MET A 155 -15.78 3.07 9.95
CA MET A 155 -17.06 3.60 10.51
C MET A 155 -17.76 4.63 9.61
N GLY A 156 -17.56 4.58 8.28
CA GLY A 156 -18.12 5.56 7.35
C GLY A 156 -17.41 6.92 7.35
N GLY A 157 -16.26 7.04 7.99
CA GLY A 157 -15.52 8.28 8.21
C GLY A 157 -15.87 8.96 9.55
N PRO A 158 -15.03 9.89 10.04
CA PRO A 158 -15.27 10.57 11.28
C PRO A 158 -16.47 11.55 11.16
N GLU A 159 -17.27 11.68 12.22
CA GLU A 159 -18.39 12.64 12.27
C GLU A 159 -17.95 14.07 11.96
N LYS A 160 -16.72 14.42 12.33
CA LYS A 160 -16.12 15.72 12.05
C LYS A 160 -14.66 15.57 11.61
N ILE A 161 -14.40 15.94 10.37
CA ILE A 161 -13.05 16.06 9.87
C ILE A 161 -12.43 17.34 10.44
N ARG A 162 -11.30 17.19 11.11
CA ARG A 162 -10.55 18.29 11.73
C ARG A 162 -9.38 18.74 10.86
N ASN A 163 -8.71 17.77 10.22
CA ASN A 163 -7.56 18.00 9.38
C ASN A 163 -7.44 16.84 8.37
N THR A 164 -7.23 17.15 7.11
CA THR A 164 -7.00 16.14 6.06
C THR A 164 -5.53 15.83 5.85
N ASN A 165 -4.62 16.71 6.31
CA ASN A 165 -3.18 16.51 6.16
C ASN A 165 -2.70 15.30 6.97
N GLY A 166 -1.90 14.46 6.35
CA GLY A 166 -1.32 13.28 6.99
C GLY A 166 -2.22 12.07 7.04
N ALA A 167 -3.45 12.11 6.51
CA ALA A 167 -4.33 10.94 6.48
C ALA A 167 -3.76 9.84 5.56
N GLY A 168 -3.25 10.20 4.39
CA GLY A 168 -2.54 9.28 3.49
C GLY A 168 -1.26 8.73 4.11
N ASP A 169 -0.46 9.59 4.76
CA ASP A 169 0.74 9.17 5.50
C ASP A 169 0.39 8.22 6.65
N GLY A 170 -0.74 8.46 7.32
CA GLY A 170 -1.28 7.57 8.34
C GLY A 170 -1.62 6.19 7.79
N ALA A 171 -2.29 6.13 6.64
CA ALA A 171 -2.60 4.88 5.95
C ALA A 171 -1.33 4.14 5.53
N LEU A 172 -0.37 4.86 4.95
CA LEU A 172 0.93 4.29 4.59
C LEU A 172 1.69 3.79 5.82
N SER A 173 1.64 4.50 6.95
CA SER A 173 2.27 4.07 8.20
C SER A 173 1.73 2.73 8.70
N ALA A 174 0.44 2.44 8.48
CA ALA A 174 -0.16 1.16 8.81
C ALA A 174 0.45 0.02 7.97
N LEU A 175 0.66 0.24 6.67
CA LEU A 175 1.34 -0.71 5.79
C LEU A 175 2.78 -0.97 6.24
N LEU A 176 3.52 0.10 6.55
CA LEU A 176 4.91 0.00 7.00
C LEU A 176 5.02 -0.72 8.35
N HIS A 177 4.07 -0.48 9.25
CA HIS A 177 3.97 -1.22 10.50
C HIS A 177 3.78 -2.72 10.24
N ASP A 178 2.94 -3.08 9.29
CA ASP A 178 2.68 -4.48 8.94
C ASP A 178 3.94 -5.17 8.36
N LEU A 179 4.68 -4.50 7.51
CA LEU A 179 5.98 -4.97 7.01
C LEU A 179 6.99 -5.20 8.15
N ALA A 180 7.09 -4.25 9.07
CA ALA A 180 7.98 -4.36 10.23
C ALA A 180 7.53 -5.51 11.17
N ALA A 181 6.23 -5.65 11.39
CA ALA A 181 5.66 -6.74 12.18
C ALA A 181 5.93 -8.11 11.55
N ASN A 182 5.87 -8.23 10.21
CA ASN A 182 6.23 -9.45 9.50
C ASN A 182 7.68 -9.87 9.77
N THR A 183 8.62 -8.94 9.65
CA THR A 183 10.05 -9.19 9.93
C THR A 183 10.28 -9.58 11.39
N TYR A 184 9.68 -8.83 12.32
CA TYR A 184 9.75 -9.16 13.75
C TYR A 184 9.20 -10.54 14.05
N HIS A 185 8.05 -10.90 13.51
CA HIS A 185 7.41 -12.18 13.76
C HIS A 185 8.21 -13.36 13.19
N LYS A 186 8.82 -13.21 12.01
CA LYS A 186 9.72 -14.23 11.44
C LYS A 186 10.88 -14.54 12.38
N THR A 187 11.47 -13.50 12.98
CA THR A 187 12.62 -13.65 13.87
C THR A 187 12.23 -14.25 15.22
N ASN A 188 11.11 -13.84 15.80
CA ASN A 188 10.73 -14.18 17.18
C ASN A 188 9.79 -15.39 17.28
N VAL A 189 9.12 -15.77 16.19
CA VAL A 189 8.22 -16.94 16.13
C VAL A 189 8.52 -17.80 14.90
N PRO A 190 9.74 -18.30 14.75
CA PRO A 190 10.23 -18.95 13.51
C PRO A 190 9.47 -20.22 13.13
N GLY A 191 8.81 -20.89 14.08
CA GLY A 191 8.03 -22.10 13.82
C GLY A 191 6.58 -21.88 13.40
N SER A 192 6.16 -20.61 13.24
CA SER A 192 4.78 -20.30 12.87
C SER A 192 4.44 -20.74 11.46
N SER A 193 3.28 -21.38 11.31
CA SER A 193 2.75 -21.73 9.98
C SER A 193 2.46 -20.50 9.09
N LYS A 194 2.39 -19.32 9.68
CA LYS A 194 2.21 -18.03 8.98
C LYS A 194 3.43 -17.64 8.12
N HIS A 195 4.58 -18.30 8.32
CA HIS A 195 5.85 -18.02 7.62
C HIS A 195 6.27 -19.13 6.64
N LYS A 196 5.35 -19.92 6.15
CA LYS A 196 5.67 -20.96 5.17
C LYS A 196 6.27 -20.43 3.88
N ARG A 197 5.96 -19.18 3.53
CA ARG A 197 6.55 -18.45 2.40
C ARG A 197 6.90 -17.02 2.79
N ASP A 198 7.85 -16.44 2.08
CA ASP A 198 8.17 -15.04 2.21
C ASP A 198 7.05 -14.19 1.61
N GLY A 199 6.36 -13.45 2.47
CA GLY A 199 5.34 -12.51 2.07
C GLY A 199 5.86 -11.07 2.18
N LEU A 200 5.31 -10.17 1.38
CA LEU A 200 5.64 -8.75 1.45
C LEU A 200 5.13 -8.14 2.76
N CYS A 201 3.94 -8.54 3.19
CA CYS A 201 3.29 -8.08 4.41
C CYS A 201 2.86 -9.25 5.30
N TYR A 202 2.68 -8.98 6.60
CA TYR A 202 2.19 -9.96 7.56
C TYR A 202 0.69 -10.27 7.39
N SER A 203 -0.13 -9.25 7.19
CA SER A 203 -1.58 -9.35 7.05
C SER A 203 -2.04 -9.59 5.61
N SER A 204 -3.31 -9.97 5.45
CA SER A 204 -3.96 -10.02 4.15
C SER A 204 -4.23 -8.62 3.59
N PHE A 205 -4.50 -8.52 2.28
CA PHE A 205 -4.88 -7.25 1.63
C PHE A 205 -6.06 -6.56 2.34
N SER A 206 -7.10 -7.32 2.65
CA SER A 206 -8.27 -6.81 3.37
C SER A 206 -7.92 -6.25 4.75
N GLN A 207 -7.07 -6.94 5.50
CA GLN A 207 -6.68 -6.47 6.85
C GLN A 207 -5.77 -5.25 6.81
N ILE A 208 -4.84 -5.19 5.87
CA ILE A 208 -4.01 -4.00 5.66
C ILE A 208 -4.89 -2.80 5.37
N CYS A 209 -5.85 -2.93 4.45
CA CYS A 209 -6.78 -1.85 4.10
C CYS A 209 -7.64 -1.42 5.29
N LYS A 210 -8.16 -2.36 6.08
CA LYS A 210 -8.96 -2.06 7.28
C LYS A 210 -8.15 -1.29 8.31
N TYR A 211 -6.93 -1.73 8.57
CA TYR A 211 -6.04 -1.06 9.51
C TYR A 211 -5.61 0.31 9.02
N ALA A 212 -5.26 0.43 7.74
CA ALA A 212 -4.91 1.70 7.11
C ALA A 212 -6.07 2.72 7.18
N ASN A 213 -7.30 2.30 6.89
CA ASN A 213 -8.49 3.14 7.02
C ASN A 213 -8.73 3.59 8.46
N ARG A 214 -8.52 2.71 9.45
CA ARG A 214 -8.63 3.09 10.86
C ARG A 214 -7.59 4.13 11.25
N VAL A 215 -6.35 3.97 10.81
CA VAL A 215 -5.29 4.96 11.09
C VAL A 215 -5.60 6.30 10.43
N ALA A 216 -6.05 6.29 9.17
CA ALA A 216 -6.49 7.50 8.48
C ALA A 216 -7.65 8.20 9.22
N TYR A 217 -8.63 7.44 9.71
CA TYR A 217 -9.75 7.96 10.51
C TYR A 217 -9.26 8.70 11.76
N GLU A 218 -8.33 8.12 12.52
CA GLU A 218 -7.77 8.74 13.72
C GLU A 218 -7.03 10.05 13.40
N VAL A 219 -6.32 10.10 12.26
CA VAL A 219 -5.66 11.34 11.79
C VAL A 219 -6.71 12.38 11.41
N LEU A 220 -7.73 12.03 10.64
CA LEU A 220 -8.80 12.94 10.21
C LEU A 220 -9.58 13.53 11.39
N ALA A 221 -9.76 12.78 12.49
CA ALA A 221 -10.54 13.16 13.64
C ALA A 221 -9.83 14.16 14.58
N GLN A 222 -8.54 14.45 14.36
CA GLN A 222 -7.74 15.35 15.22
C GLN A 222 -7.19 16.55 14.44
N HIS A 223 -6.71 17.57 15.17
CA HIS A 223 -6.16 18.78 14.54
C HIS A 223 -4.72 18.60 14.03
N SER A 224 -3.96 17.70 14.65
CA SER A 224 -2.58 17.41 14.27
C SER A 224 -2.54 16.38 13.14
N PRO A 225 -1.66 16.51 12.15
CA PRO A 225 -1.41 15.47 11.15
C PRO A 225 -0.66 14.25 11.71
N ARG A 226 -0.26 14.31 12.97
CA ARG A 226 0.43 13.22 13.68
C ARG A 226 -0.47 12.61 14.73
N LEU A 227 -0.47 11.28 14.81
CA LEU A 227 -1.15 10.57 15.88
C LEU A 227 -0.56 10.94 17.25
N SER A 228 -1.37 11.41 18.18
CA SER A 228 -0.93 11.86 19.50
C SER A 228 -0.51 10.69 20.41
N ARG A 229 -1.04 9.49 20.16
CA ARG A 229 -0.81 8.28 20.95
C ARG A 229 -0.12 7.15 20.18
N GLY A 230 0.49 7.45 19.02
CA GLY A 230 1.03 6.44 18.12
C GLY A 230 -0.06 5.71 17.32
N LEU A 231 0.32 4.64 16.65
CA LEU A 231 -0.62 3.82 15.89
C LEU A 231 -1.64 3.15 16.85
N PRO A 232 -2.93 3.11 16.48
CA PRO A 232 -3.93 2.38 17.27
C PRO A 232 -3.58 0.89 17.33
N GLU A 233 -3.96 0.23 18.41
CA GLU A 233 -3.80 -1.21 18.52
C GLU A 233 -4.57 -1.92 17.41
N ARG A 234 -3.96 -2.95 16.85
CA ARG A 234 -4.63 -3.82 15.87
C ARG A 234 -5.63 -4.68 16.62
N GLU A 235 -6.77 -4.91 16.00
CA GLU A 235 -7.73 -5.90 16.48
C GLU A 235 -7.27 -7.29 16.02
N ASP A 236 -6.24 -7.85 16.68
CA ASP A 236 -5.60 -9.12 16.32
C ASP A 236 -6.57 -10.32 16.36
N SER A 237 -7.68 -10.19 17.09
CA SER A 237 -8.76 -11.19 17.12
C SER A 237 -9.34 -11.51 15.73
N LEU A 238 -9.23 -10.60 14.78
CA LEU A 238 -9.63 -10.84 13.39
C LEU A 238 -8.64 -11.73 12.63
N GLU A 239 -7.37 -11.76 13.02
CA GLU A 239 -6.36 -12.59 12.36
C GLU A 239 -6.52 -14.07 12.67
N GLU A 240 -6.80 -14.43 13.91
CA GLU A 240 -6.98 -15.83 14.31
C GLU A 240 -8.18 -16.46 13.60
N SER A 241 -9.27 -15.72 13.43
CA SER A 241 -10.45 -16.21 12.70
C SER A 241 -10.20 -16.42 11.20
N TYR A 242 -9.27 -15.68 10.60
CA TYR A 242 -8.91 -15.81 9.18
C TYR A 242 -7.89 -16.90 8.90
N TRP A 243 -6.99 -17.19 9.84
CA TRP A 243 -5.90 -18.17 9.64
C TRP A 243 -6.22 -19.56 10.17
N GLY A 244 -7.27 -19.69 10.95
CA GLY A 244 -7.73 -20.95 11.55
C GLY A 244 -8.75 -21.75 10.73
N ARG A 245 -9.02 -21.36 9.49
CA ARG A 245 -9.98 -22.05 8.61
C ARG A 245 -9.32 -22.64 7.39
#